data_6a5a3fc44f190154423a30a3f30ebef6
#
_entry.id   6a5a3fc44f190154423a30a3f30ebef6
#
_cell.length_a   1.000
_cell.length_b   1.000
_cell.length_c   1.000
_cell.angle_alpha   90.00
_cell.angle_beta   90.00
_cell.angle_gamma   90.00
#
_symmetry.space_group_name_H-M   'P 1'
#
loop_
_entity.id
_entity.type
_entity.pdbx_description
1 polymer ?
#
loop_
_entity_poly.entity_id
_entity_poly.type
_entity_poly.pdbx_seq_one_letter_code
_entity_poly.pdbx_strand_id
1 'polypeptide(L)'
;NIGGHNEKSNLEVIQSLCNILDELLPDSKFRPHQDLIQFVTDRPGHDRRYAIDATKIQNELKWRPQESFETGLRKTVKWYLNNKDWVNRVMSGAYKGTRLGLT
;
A
#
# COMPACT_ATOMS: atom_id res chain seq x y z
N ASN A 1 -1.00 -3.43 -20.25
CA ASN A 1 -0.46 -3.33 -18.88
C ASN A 1 -0.39 -1.88 -18.44
N ILE A 2 -0.80 -1.63 -17.21
CA ILE A 2 -0.76 -0.31 -16.58
C ILE A 2 0.12 -0.42 -15.34
N GLY A 3 1.16 0.38 -15.27
CA GLY A 3 2.09 0.38 -14.15
C GLY A 3 2.84 1.68 -14.01
N GLY A 4 3.34 1.95 -12.80
CA GLY A 4 3.98 3.22 -12.46
C GLY A 4 5.51 3.21 -12.49
N HIS A 5 6.13 2.15 -12.97
CA HIS A 5 7.60 1.97 -12.96
C HIS A 5 8.22 2.04 -11.55
N ASN A 6 7.48 1.68 -10.52
CA ASN A 6 7.93 1.69 -9.14
C ASN A 6 7.99 0.26 -8.60
N GLU A 7 9.13 -0.39 -8.78
CA GLU A 7 9.40 -1.68 -8.20
C GLU A 7 9.87 -1.50 -6.76
N LYS A 8 8.98 -1.75 -5.80
CA LYS A 8 9.27 -1.64 -4.37
C LYS A 8 9.11 -3.00 -3.71
N SER A 9 9.98 -3.33 -2.78
CA SER A 9 9.75 -4.47 -1.89
C SER A 9 8.61 -4.18 -0.91
N ASN A 10 8.00 -5.21 -0.34
CA ASN A 10 6.96 -5.04 0.67
C ASN A 10 7.45 -4.21 1.86
N LEU A 11 8.69 -4.43 2.28
CA LEU A 11 9.26 -3.69 3.41
C LEU A 11 9.43 -2.21 3.08
N GLU A 12 9.89 -1.87 1.87
CA GLU A 12 9.99 -0.46 1.43
C GLU A 12 8.63 0.23 1.40
N VAL A 13 7.59 -0.46 0.92
CA VAL A 13 6.21 0.08 0.92
C VAL A 13 5.74 0.33 2.34
N ILE A 14 5.93 -0.64 3.24
CA ILE A 14 5.48 -0.52 4.64
C ILE A 14 6.25 0.57 5.37
N GLN A 15 7.55 0.68 5.18
CA GLN A 15 8.35 1.76 5.78
C GLN A 15 7.90 3.14 5.30
N SER A 16 7.64 3.28 4.00
CA SER A 16 7.10 4.52 3.44
C SER A 16 5.74 4.86 4.03
N LEU A 17 4.88 3.86 4.19
CA LEU A 17 3.57 4.01 4.83
C LEU A 17 3.70 4.49 6.28
N CYS A 18 4.59 3.87 7.06
CA CYS A 18 4.84 4.25 8.45
C CYS A 18 5.34 5.69 8.56
N ASN A 19 6.25 6.11 7.69
CA ASN A 19 6.77 7.47 7.67
C ASN A 19 5.66 8.50 7.35
N ILE A 20 4.80 8.20 6.40
CA ILE A 20 3.65 9.05 6.07
C ILE A 20 2.69 9.17 7.25
N LEU A 21 2.39 8.05 7.92
CA LEU A 21 1.53 8.06 9.11
C LEU A 21 2.14 8.87 10.25
N ASP A 22 3.45 8.79 10.46
CA ASP A 22 4.14 9.60 11.47
C ASP A 22 3.98 11.10 11.20
N GLU A 23 4.03 11.51 9.94
CA GLU A 23 3.83 12.92 9.55
C GLU A 23 2.36 13.36 9.67
N LEU A 24 1.42 12.52 9.20
CA LEU A 24 -0.01 12.86 9.16
C LEU A 24 -0.70 12.73 10.51
N LEU A 25 -0.16 11.93 11.41
CA LEU A 25 -0.68 11.66 12.74
C LEU A 25 0.37 11.98 13.81
N PRO A 26 0.75 13.26 13.97
CA PRO A 26 1.86 13.63 14.87
C PRO A 26 1.57 13.30 16.34
N ASP A 27 0.30 13.23 16.73
CA ASP A 27 -0.13 12.95 18.12
C ASP A 27 -0.50 11.48 18.34
N SER A 28 -0.24 10.60 17.36
CA SER A 28 -0.53 9.18 17.53
C SER A 28 0.33 8.56 18.62
N LYS A 29 -0.31 7.79 19.51
CA LYS A 29 0.40 7.00 20.52
C LYS A 29 1.24 5.85 19.94
N PHE A 30 1.04 5.53 18.67
CA PHE A 30 1.75 4.45 17.99
C PHE A 30 2.99 4.92 17.24
N ARG A 31 3.37 6.17 17.37
CA ARG A 31 4.62 6.69 16.78
C ARG A 31 5.84 6.21 17.56
N PRO A 32 6.93 5.84 16.87
CA PRO A 32 7.05 5.69 15.42
C PRO A 32 6.30 4.44 14.93
N HIS A 33 5.50 4.60 13.89
CA HIS A 33 4.67 3.49 13.38
C HIS A 33 5.50 2.30 12.89
N GLN A 34 6.78 2.48 12.58
CA GLN A 34 7.69 1.39 12.23
C GLN A 34 7.82 0.34 13.35
N ASP A 35 7.61 0.72 14.61
CA ASP A 35 7.68 -0.22 15.74
C ASP A 35 6.54 -1.25 15.72
N LEU A 36 5.51 -1.02 14.92
CA LEU A 36 4.41 -1.97 14.72
C LEU A 36 4.72 -3.06 13.70
N ILE A 37 5.85 -2.96 12.98
CA ILE A 37 6.23 -3.95 11.96
C ILE A 37 6.60 -5.27 12.65
N GLN A 38 5.92 -6.34 12.22
CA GLN A 38 6.20 -7.69 12.69
C GLN A 38 6.47 -8.60 11.51
N PHE A 39 7.56 -9.35 11.59
CA PHE A 39 7.89 -10.37 10.61
C PHE A 39 7.18 -11.66 10.99
N VAL A 40 6.52 -12.26 10.02
CA VAL A 40 5.76 -13.49 10.18
C VAL A 40 6.19 -14.51 9.13
N THR A 41 5.81 -15.78 9.33
CA THR A 41 6.02 -16.82 8.31
C THR A 41 5.30 -16.44 7.03
N ASP A 42 6.01 -16.48 5.91
CA ASP A 42 5.44 -16.12 4.62
C ASP A 42 4.46 -17.20 4.12
N ARG A 43 3.51 -16.79 3.27
CA ARG A 43 2.61 -17.75 2.62
C ARG A 43 3.34 -18.51 1.52
N PRO A 44 2.98 -19.78 1.26
CA PRO A 44 3.54 -20.52 0.12
C PRO A 44 3.26 -19.80 -1.22
N GLY A 45 4.28 -19.75 -2.08
CA GLY A 45 4.13 -19.15 -3.41
C GLY A 45 3.97 -17.63 -3.44
N HIS A 46 4.38 -16.95 -2.38
CA HIS A 46 4.34 -15.48 -2.35
C HIS A 46 5.38 -14.89 -3.29
N ASP A 47 4.97 -13.98 -4.16
CA ASP A 47 5.88 -13.27 -5.06
C ASP A 47 6.78 -12.30 -4.27
N ARG A 48 8.04 -12.26 -4.62
CA ARG A 48 9.00 -11.34 -3.97
C ARG A 48 8.76 -9.90 -4.33
N ARG A 49 8.34 -9.65 -5.56
CA ARG A 49 8.01 -8.31 -6.05
C ARG A 49 7.12 -8.41 -7.27
N TYR A 50 6.47 -7.31 -7.56
CA TYR A 50 5.67 -7.13 -8.75
C TYR A 50 6.31 -6.09 -9.64
N ALA A 51 6.45 -6.41 -10.93
CA ALA A 51 6.97 -5.51 -11.95
C ALA A 51 6.04 -5.57 -13.15
N ILE A 52 5.65 -4.41 -13.67
CA ILE A 52 4.77 -4.30 -14.82
C ILE A 52 5.43 -3.44 -15.88
N ASP A 53 5.53 -3.96 -17.09
CA ASP A 53 5.99 -3.19 -18.23
C ASP A 53 4.79 -2.48 -18.89
N ALA A 54 4.74 -1.18 -18.73
CA ALA A 54 3.70 -0.30 -19.27
C ALA A 54 4.12 0.37 -20.59
N THR A 55 5.18 -0.09 -21.25
CA THR A 55 5.72 0.54 -22.46
C THR A 55 4.67 0.62 -23.56
N LYS A 56 3.88 -0.42 -23.78
CA LYS A 56 2.86 -0.46 -24.82
C LYS A 56 1.82 0.65 -24.67
N ILE A 57 1.22 0.78 -23.48
CA ILE A 57 0.20 1.81 -23.23
C ILE A 57 0.80 3.22 -23.36
N GLN A 58 2.04 3.40 -22.92
CA GLN A 58 2.73 4.69 -23.05
C GLN A 58 2.98 5.06 -24.50
N ASN A 59 3.42 4.12 -25.32
CA ASN A 59 3.73 4.36 -26.73
C ASN A 59 2.45 4.54 -27.57
N GLU A 60 1.45 3.70 -27.39
CA GLU A 60 0.26 3.70 -28.24
C GLU A 60 -0.77 4.75 -27.80
N LEU A 61 -1.00 4.92 -26.50
CA LEU A 61 -2.02 5.84 -25.98
C LEU A 61 -1.44 7.09 -25.33
N LYS A 62 -0.11 7.25 -25.32
CA LYS A 62 0.57 8.37 -24.66
C LYS A 62 0.20 8.53 -23.18
N TRP A 63 -0.31 7.45 -22.57
CA TRP A 63 -0.65 7.44 -21.15
C TRP A 63 0.62 7.46 -20.30
N ARG A 64 0.59 8.23 -19.22
CA ARG A 64 1.66 8.24 -18.20
C ARG A 64 1.05 8.30 -16.82
N PRO A 65 1.71 7.71 -15.80
CA PRO A 65 1.30 7.92 -14.41
C PRO A 65 1.33 9.40 -14.07
N GLN A 66 0.29 9.89 -13.40
CA GLN A 66 0.22 11.29 -12.94
C GLN A 66 0.78 11.47 -11.54
N GLU A 67 0.93 10.39 -10.79
CA GLU A 67 1.44 10.39 -9.43
C GLU A 67 2.75 9.60 -9.37
N SER A 68 3.69 10.05 -8.54
CA SER A 68 4.80 9.21 -8.10
C SER A 68 4.33 8.21 -7.05
N PHE A 69 5.16 7.23 -6.71
CA PHE A 69 4.87 6.32 -5.60
C PHE A 69 4.60 7.10 -4.30
N GLU A 70 5.43 8.06 -3.98
CA GLU A 70 5.34 8.84 -2.75
C GLU A 70 4.09 9.72 -2.72
N THR A 71 3.79 10.43 -3.79
CA THR A 71 2.60 11.31 -3.85
C THR A 71 1.32 10.49 -3.88
N GLY A 72 1.30 9.39 -4.62
CA GLY A 72 0.14 8.50 -4.70
C GLY A 72 -0.13 7.79 -3.38
N LEU A 73 0.92 7.28 -2.72
CA LEU A 73 0.76 6.64 -1.42
C LEU A 73 0.25 7.61 -0.37
N ARG A 74 0.78 8.84 -0.33
CA ARG A 74 0.33 9.89 0.60
C ARG A 74 -1.14 10.23 0.40
N LYS A 75 -1.57 10.41 -0.83
CA LYS A 75 -2.99 10.64 -1.16
C LYS A 75 -3.88 9.48 -0.72
N THR A 76 -3.43 8.26 -0.93
CA THR A 76 -4.14 7.05 -0.52
C THR A 76 -4.30 7.00 1.00
N VAL A 77 -3.24 7.24 1.75
CA VAL A 77 -3.30 7.28 3.22
C VAL A 77 -4.27 8.35 3.70
N LYS A 78 -4.19 9.56 3.15
CA LYS A 78 -5.11 10.64 3.49
C LYS A 78 -6.57 10.25 3.22
N TRP A 79 -6.81 9.57 2.11
CA TRP A 79 -8.16 9.10 1.80
C TRP A 79 -8.68 8.15 2.88
N TYR A 80 -7.91 7.15 3.27
CA TYR A 80 -8.30 6.21 4.32
C TYR A 80 -8.54 6.90 5.66
N LEU A 81 -7.67 7.84 6.04
CA LEU A 81 -7.85 8.59 7.29
C LEU A 81 -9.12 9.46 7.28
N ASN A 82 -9.52 9.96 6.12
CA ASN A 82 -10.71 10.80 5.95
C ASN A 82 -11.99 10.00 5.67
N ASN A 83 -11.91 8.68 5.49
CA ASN A 83 -13.05 7.81 5.17
C ASN A 83 -13.16 6.64 6.15
N LYS A 84 -13.00 6.91 7.42
CA LYS A 84 -13.04 5.88 8.48
C LYS A 84 -14.38 5.14 8.54
N ASP A 85 -15.48 5.82 8.27
CA ASP A 85 -16.80 5.19 8.24
C ASP A 85 -16.90 4.13 7.12
N TRP A 86 -16.33 4.41 5.95
CA TRP A 86 -16.24 3.42 4.89
C TRP A 86 -15.42 2.21 5.32
N VAL A 87 -14.24 2.45 5.90
CA VAL A 87 -13.37 1.37 6.42
C VAL A 87 -14.13 0.52 7.44
N ASN A 88 -14.78 1.14 8.41
CA ASN A 88 -15.54 0.45 9.45
C ASN A 88 -16.66 -0.41 8.85
N ARG A 89 -17.39 0.09 7.86
CA ARG A 89 -18.44 -0.69 7.18
C ARG A 89 -17.88 -1.91 6.46
N VAL A 90 -16.75 -1.77 5.77
CA VAL A 90 -16.09 -2.90 5.08
C VAL A 90 -15.62 -3.94 6.10
N MET A 91 -14.96 -3.50 7.17
CA MET A 91 -14.39 -4.40 8.19
C MET A 91 -15.47 -5.08 9.05
N SER A 92 -16.61 -4.45 9.27
CA SER A 92 -17.73 -5.03 10.03
C SER A 92 -18.57 -6.02 9.22
N GLY A 93 -18.38 -6.10 7.89
CA GLY A 93 -19.08 -7.01 7.01
C GLY A 93 -18.46 -8.41 6.93
N ALA A 94 -18.52 -9.03 5.74
CA ALA A 94 -17.99 -10.37 5.51
C ALA A 94 -16.46 -10.45 5.43
N TYR A 95 -15.79 -9.32 5.19
CA TYR A 95 -14.34 -9.30 5.06
C TYR A 95 -13.67 -9.35 6.42
N LYS A 96 -12.91 -10.40 6.67
CA LYS A 96 -12.22 -10.64 7.95
C LYS A 96 -10.71 -10.42 7.90
N GLY A 97 -10.18 -10.05 6.75
CA GLY A 97 -8.73 -9.85 6.58
C GLY A 97 -7.91 -11.13 6.77
N THR A 98 -8.52 -12.29 6.64
CA THR A 98 -7.83 -13.58 6.82
C THR A 98 -6.82 -13.80 5.70
N ARG A 99 -5.69 -14.36 6.07
CA ARG A 99 -4.62 -14.66 5.12
C ARG A 99 -5.03 -15.80 4.20
N LEU A 100 -5.03 -15.55 2.89
CA LEU A 100 -5.35 -16.58 1.89
C LEU A 100 -4.22 -17.63 1.82
N GLY A 101 -4.58 -18.89 1.61
CA GLY A 101 -3.62 -19.98 1.44
C GLY A 101 -3.08 -20.60 2.73
N LEU A 102 -3.54 -20.15 3.88
CA LEU A 102 -3.30 -20.79 5.17
C LEU A 102 -4.60 -21.40 5.67
N THR A 103 -4.83 -22.62 5.30
CA THR A 103 -5.94 -23.43 5.81
C THR A 103 -5.44 -24.35 6.91
#